data_75320b898e039673363649ccf6be73d0
#
_entry.id   75320b898e039673363649ccf6be73d0
#
_cell.length_a   1.000
_cell.length_b   1.000
_cell.length_c   1.000
_cell.angle_alpha   90.00
_cell.angle_beta   90.00
_cell.angle_gamma   90.00
#
_symmetry.space_group_name_H-M   'P 1'
#
loop_
_entity.id
_entity.type
_entity.pdbx_description
1 polymer ?
#
loop_
_entity_poly.entity_id
_entity_poly.type
_entity_poly.pdbx_seq_one_letter_code
_entity_poly.pdbx_strand_id
1 'polypeptide(L)'
;MGKVVILGVFVADTAYRGSRMPKMGETILGNSFVLGPGGKGSNQAVAAGKLGADVTIITRLADDDFGKMAMETWENANVKGAIKYSTNSYTGAAFIFIDDKTGDNAIIIAPGAASEISLNDIHDNS
;
A
#
# COMPACT_ATOMS: atom_id res chain seq x y z
N MET A 1 21.61 4.40 -14.29
CA MET A 1 20.43 3.57 -14.36
C MET A 1 19.33 4.30 -15.10
N GLY A 2 18.50 3.55 -15.80
CA GLY A 2 17.38 4.12 -16.53
C GLY A 2 16.28 4.67 -15.63
N LYS A 3 15.39 5.41 -16.24
CA LYS A 3 14.22 5.95 -15.59
C LYS A 3 13.09 4.92 -15.62
N VAL A 4 12.41 4.77 -14.48
CA VAL A 4 11.26 3.87 -14.34
C VAL A 4 10.10 4.67 -13.80
N VAL A 5 8.96 4.60 -14.49
CA VAL A 5 7.72 5.22 -14.03
C VAL A 5 6.71 4.12 -13.79
N ILE A 6 6.16 4.10 -12.61
CA ILE A 6 5.19 3.09 -12.19
C ILE A 6 3.86 3.77 -11.89
N LEU A 7 2.82 3.33 -12.57
CA LEU A 7 1.44 3.67 -12.22
C LEU A 7 0.94 2.51 -11.35
N GLY A 8 0.73 2.78 -10.09
CA GLY A 8 0.35 1.71 -9.18
C GLY A 8 -0.31 2.21 -7.92
N VAL A 9 -0.74 1.27 -7.09
CA VAL A 9 -1.43 1.59 -5.84
C VAL A 9 -0.52 1.34 -4.66
N PHE A 10 -0.76 2.09 -3.59
CA PHE A 10 -0.25 1.84 -2.27
C PHE A 10 -1.43 1.49 -1.36
N VAL A 11 -1.24 0.48 -0.52
CA VAL A 11 -2.13 0.20 0.60
C VAL A 11 -1.28 -0.05 1.84
N ALA A 12 -1.78 0.39 2.99
CA ALA A 12 -1.16 0.01 4.26
C ALA A 12 -1.64 -1.39 4.62
N ASP A 13 -0.71 -2.33 4.76
CA ASP A 13 -1.04 -3.70 5.12
C ASP A 13 -1.15 -3.82 6.63
N THR A 14 -2.32 -4.24 7.13
CA THR A 14 -2.53 -4.57 8.54
C THR A 14 -2.70 -6.07 8.62
N ALA A 15 -1.67 -6.76 9.09
CA ALA A 15 -1.63 -8.22 9.09
C ALA A 15 -1.81 -8.76 10.51
N TYR A 16 -2.74 -9.67 10.64
CA TYR A 16 -3.09 -10.33 11.91
C TYR A 16 -2.87 -11.83 11.76
N ARG A 17 -2.16 -12.43 12.70
CA ARG A 17 -1.99 -13.87 12.76
C ARG A 17 -2.89 -14.45 13.84
N GLY A 18 -3.50 -15.60 13.55
CA GLY A 18 -4.36 -16.28 14.51
C GLY A 18 -4.68 -17.69 14.06
N SER A 19 -5.42 -18.38 14.93
CA SER A 19 -5.77 -19.78 14.68
C SER A 19 -6.92 -19.94 13.68
N ARG A 20 -7.76 -18.90 13.56
CA ARG A 20 -8.91 -18.90 12.64
C ARG A 20 -9.48 -17.50 12.51
N MET A 21 -10.29 -17.31 11.49
CA MET A 21 -11.10 -16.10 11.38
C MET A 21 -12.22 -16.11 12.41
N PRO A 22 -12.54 -14.98 13.03
CA PRO A 22 -13.71 -14.88 13.89
C PRO A 22 -14.99 -14.99 13.07
N LYS A 23 -16.03 -15.54 13.69
CA LYS A 23 -17.37 -15.51 13.12
C LYS A 23 -18.00 -14.15 13.37
N MET A 24 -19.02 -13.82 12.59
CA MET A 24 -19.74 -12.56 12.79
C MET A 24 -20.23 -12.45 14.24
N GLY A 25 -19.98 -11.27 14.83
CA GLY A 25 -20.33 -10.99 16.22
C GLY A 25 -19.34 -11.54 17.25
N GLU A 26 -18.29 -12.25 16.83
CA GLU A 26 -17.31 -12.86 17.71
C GLU A 26 -16.04 -12.04 17.79
N THR A 27 -15.43 -12.00 18.97
CA THR A 27 -14.08 -11.42 19.16
C THR A 27 -13.15 -12.57 19.60
N ILE A 28 -12.03 -12.71 18.91
CA ILE A 28 -11.01 -13.68 19.30
C ILE A 28 -9.68 -12.96 19.53
N LEU A 29 -8.77 -13.61 20.23
CA LEU A 29 -7.41 -13.11 20.40
C LEU A 29 -6.52 -13.68 19.31
N GLY A 30 -5.78 -12.79 18.66
CA GLY A 30 -4.75 -13.17 17.70
C GLY A 30 -3.39 -13.30 18.38
N ASN A 31 -2.40 -13.73 17.60
CA ASN A 31 -1.04 -13.98 18.09
C ASN A 31 -0.09 -12.81 17.83
N SER A 32 -0.29 -12.07 16.75
CA SER A 32 0.57 -10.96 16.40
C SER A 32 -0.10 -10.00 15.44
N PHE A 33 0.48 -8.82 15.35
CA PHE A 33 0.06 -7.77 14.42
C PHE A 33 1.28 -7.15 13.76
N VAL A 34 1.22 -6.95 12.46
CA VAL A 34 2.24 -6.24 11.71
C VAL A 34 1.56 -5.19 10.83
N LEU A 35 2.08 -3.97 10.89
CA LEU A 35 1.69 -2.88 9.99
C LEU A 35 2.86 -2.62 9.05
N GLY A 36 2.60 -2.60 7.76
CA GLY A 36 3.65 -2.36 6.78
C GLY A 36 3.14 -1.78 5.47
N PRO A 37 4.06 -1.31 4.62
CA PRO A 37 3.69 -0.84 3.30
C PRO A 37 3.32 -2.01 2.38
N GLY A 38 2.29 -1.84 1.57
CA GLY A 38 1.83 -2.83 0.62
C GLY A 38 1.43 -2.20 -0.70
N GLY A 39 0.83 -3.01 -1.55
CA GLY A 39 0.50 -2.64 -2.92
C GLY A 39 1.58 -3.09 -3.88
N LYS A 40 1.20 -3.84 -4.92
CA LYS A 40 2.17 -4.41 -5.87
C LYS A 40 2.99 -3.33 -6.57
N GLY A 41 2.33 -2.26 -7.03
CA GLY A 41 3.02 -1.15 -7.69
C GLY A 41 4.01 -0.46 -6.77
N SER A 42 3.61 -0.20 -5.53
CA SER A 42 4.51 0.37 -4.53
C SER A 42 5.70 -0.54 -4.26
N ASN A 43 5.47 -1.83 -4.09
CA ASN A 43 6.55 -2.80 -3.86
C ASN A 43 7.54 -2.86 -5.02
N GLN A 44 7.05 -2.80 -6.26
CA GLN A 44 7.90 -2.75 -7.45
C GLN A 44 8.74 -1.47 -7.47
N ALA A 45 8.14 -0.34 -7.15
CA ALA A 45 8.84 0.94 -7.10
C ALA A 45 9.97 0.91 -6.07
N VAL A 46 9.69 0.39 -4.88
CA VAL A 46 10.68 0.27 -3.81
C VAL A 46 11.84 -0.63 -4.24
N ALA A 47 11.54 -1.78 -4.82
CA ALA A 47 12.58 -2.71 -5.29
C ALA A 47 13.48 -2.05 -6.35
N ALA A 48 12.89 -1.38 -7.33
CA ALA A 48 13.65 -0.70 -8.37
C ALA A 48 14.50 0.45 -7.82
N GLY A 49 13.93 1.23 -6.89
CA GLY A 49 14.66 2.33 -6.25
C GLY A 49 15.85 1.86 -5.46
N LYS A 50 15.71 0.77 -4.71
CA LYS A 50 16.80 0.19 -3.94
C LYS A 50 17.91 -0.38 -4.82
N LEU A 51 17.60 -0.75 -6.05
CA LEU A 51 18.57 -1.21 -7.04
C LEU A 51 19.25 -0.07 -7.79
N GLY A 52 18.93 1.17 -7.47
CA GLY A 52 19.59 2.35 -8.04
C GLY A 52 18.90 2.96 -9.25
N ALA A 53 17.73 2.50 -9.64
CA ALA A 53 16.99 3.10 -10.74
C ALA A 53 16.43 4.48 -10.32
N ASP A 54 16.21 5.35 -11.31
CA ASP A 54 15.50 6.61 -11.13
C ASP A 54 14.00 6.34 -11.25
N VAL A 55 13.33 6.17 -10.11
CA VAL A 55 11.94 5.70 -10.05
C VAL A 55 11.00 6.81 -9.64
N THR A 56 9.91 6.94 -10.38
CA THR A 56 8.77 7.77 -10.00
C THR A 56 7.52 6.89 -9.94
N ILE A 57 6.78 6.97 -8.84
CA ILE A 57 5.48 6.32 -8.73
C ILE A 57 4.37 7.35 -8.87
N ILE A 58 3.42 7.07 -9.74
CA ILE A 58 2.22 7.87 -9.94
C ILE A 58 1.09 7.17 -9.21
N THR A 59 0.51 7.83 -8.21
CA THR A 59 -0.57 7.25 -7.43
C THR A 59 -1.34 8.34 -6.68
N ARG A 60 -2.32 7.93 -5.93
CA ARG A 60 -3.08 8.81 -5.04
C ARG A 60 -3.03 8.32 -3.61
N LEU A 61 -2.90 9.26 -2.71
CA LEU A 61 -2.94 9.06 -1.27
C LEU A 61 -3.93 10.05 -0.66
N ALA A 62 -4.20 9.91 0.63
CA ALA A 62 -4.84 10.95 1.42
C ALA A 62 -3.82 11.54 2.39
N ASP A 63 -4.13 12.70 2.94
CA ASP A 63 -3.29 13.35 3.96
C ASP A 63 -3.65 12.74 5.33
N ASP A 64 -3.15 11.54 5.57
CA ASP A 64 -3.38 10.75 6.77
C ASP A 64 -2.11 9.98 7.15
N ASP A 65 -2.16 9.25 8.25
CA ASP A 65 -0.99 8.52 8.76
C ASP A 65 -0.49 7.47 7.78
N PHE A 66 -1.39 6.78 7.10
CA PHE A 66 -0.98 5.78 6.09
C PHE A 66 -0.39 6.44 4.85
N GLY A 67 -0.87 7.61 4.48
CA GLY A 67 -0.26 8.40 3.40
C GLY A 67 1.16 8.83 3.76
N LYS A 68 1.38 9.24 5.00
CA LYS A 68 2.73 9.58 5.50
C LYS A 68 3.63 8.35 5.49
N MET A 69 3.12 7.19 5.86
CA MET A 69 3.89 5.94 5.81
C MET A 69 4.33 5.63 4.37
N ALA A 70 3.47 5.84 3.39
CA ALA A 70 3.82 5.66 1.99
C ALA A 70 4.97 6.58 1.58
N MET A 71 4.86 7.87 1.90
CA MET A 71 5.90 8.85 1.55
C MET A 71 7.24 8.52 2.20
N GLU A 72 7.26 8.11 3.46
CA GLU A 72 8.48 7.70 4.14
C GLU A 72 9.10 6.44 3.49
N THR A 73 8.26 5.47 3.14
CA THR A 73 8.70 4.24 2.49
C THR A 73 9.42 4.55 1.18
N TRP A 74 8.84 5.44 0.37
CA TRP A 74 9.44 5.81 -0.92
C TRP A 74 10.69 6.64 -0.74
N GLU A 75 10.68 7.59 0.19
CA GLU A 75 11.88 8.40 0.47
C GLU A 75 13.06 7.51 0.86
N ASN A 76 12.85 6.53 1.73
CA ASN A 76 13.89 5.60 2.17
C ASN A 76 14.39 4.69 1.05
N ALA A 77 13.61 4.51 0.00
CA ALA A 77 13.96 3.69 -1.16
C ALA A 77 14.43 4.52 -2.37
N ASN A 78 14.56 5.83 -2.22
CA ASN A 78 14.91 6.77 -3.30
C ASN A 78 13.89 6.76 -4.45
N VAL A 79 12.62 6.62 -4.10
CA VAL A 79 11.50 6.68 -5.05
C VAL A 79 10.86 8.06 -4.95
N LYS A 80 10.60 8.69 -6.09
CA LYS A 80 9.88 9.95 -6.16
C LYS A 80 8.39 9.67 -6.27
N GLY A 81 7.59 10.39 -5.51
CA GLY A 81 6.15 10.29 -5.60
C GLY A 81 5.56 11.41 -6.42
N ALA A 82 4.93 11.07 -7.53
CA ALA A 82 4.06 12.00 -8.26
C ALA A 82 2.64 11.78 -7.73
N ILE A 83 2.35 12.41 -6.60
CA ILE A 83 1.19 12.10 -5.78
C ILE A 83 0.12 13.16 -5.94
N LYS A 84 -1.11 12.72 -6.18
CA LYS A 84 -2.28 13.56 -6.07
C LYS A 84 -3.02 13.17 -4.80
N TYR A 85 -3.28 14.13 -3.93
CA TYR A 85 -3.95 13.86 -2.67
C TYR A 85 -5.46 13.90 -2.83
N SER A 86 -6.13 12.88 -2.32
CA SER A 86 -7.58 12.85 -2.26
C SER A 86 -8.08 13.74 -1.12
N THR A 87 -9.14 14.50 -1.38
CA THR A 87 -9.84 15.26 -0.34
C THR A 87 -11.13 14.57 0.10
N ASN A 88 -11.51 13.48 -0.57
CA ASN A 88 -12.79 12.80 -0.37
C ASN A 88 -12.66 11.40 0.21
N SER A 89 -11.44 10.92 0.38
CA SER A 89 -11.19 9.53 0.76
C SER A 89 -9.98 9.43 1.68
N TYR A 90 -9.61 8.22 2.02
CA TYR A 90 -8.48 7.86 2.87
C TYR A 90 -7.44 7.11 2.04
N THR A 91 -6.20 7.03 2.55
CA THR A 91 -5.18 6.17 1.94
C THR A 91 -5.60 4.70 2.07
N GLY A 92 -5.46 3.95 0.99
CA GLY A 92 -5.88 2.56 0.95
C GLY A 92 -5.26 1.70 2.05
N ALA A 93 -6.04 0.74 2.53
CA ALA A 93 -5.60 -0.18 3.58
C ALA A 93 -6.06 -1.60 3.24
N ALA A 94 -5.28 -2.57 3.68
CA ALA A 94 -5.62 -3.97 3.53
C ALA A 94 -5.66 -4.64 4.90
N PHE A 95 -6.77 -5.34 5.19
CA PHE A 95 -6.84 -6.25 6.30
C PHE A 95 -6.37 -7.62 5.82
N ILE A 96 -5.38 -8.21 6.50
CA ILE A 96 -4.82 -9.50 6.14
C ILE A 96 -4.89 -10.42 7.35
N PHE A 97 -5.64 -11.50 7.21
CA PHE A 97 -5.60 -12.59 8.18
C PHE A 97 -4.64 -13.66 7.68
N ILE A 98 -3.77 -14.13 8.55
CA ILE A 98 -2.82 -15.22 8.25
C ILE A 98 -3.08 -16.36 9.23
N ASP A 99 -3.38 -17.53 8.68
CA ASP A 99 -3.58 -18.75 9.47
C ASP A 99 -2.22 -19.25 9.99
N ASP A 100 -2.11 -19.39 11.33
CA ASP A 100 -0.85 -19.78 11.96
C ASP A 100 -0.36 -21.18 11.56
N LYS A 101 -1.29 -22.07 11.22
CA LYS A 101 -0.96 -23.46 10.94
C LYS A 101 -0.59 -23.70 9.48
N THR A 102 -1.33 -23.08 8.57
CA THR A 102 -1.20 -23.32 7.14
C THR A 102 -0.44 -22.25 6.40
N GLY A 103 -0.38 -21.02 6.96
CA GLY A 103 0.14 -19.86 6.28
C GLY A 103 -0.82 -19.29 5.24
N ASP A 104 -2.00 -19.86 5.07
CA ASP A 104 -3.01 -19.31 4.18
C ASP A 104 -3.47 -17.94 4.66
N ASN A 105 -3.88 -17.11 3.74
CA ASN A 105 -4.37 -15.78 4.08
C ASN A 105 -5.74 -15.49 3.50
N ALA A 106 -6.42 -14.52 4.12
CA ALA A 106 -7.66 -13.95 3.63
C ALA A 106 -7.49 -12.43 3.72
N ILE A 107 -7.89 -11.71 2.68
CA ILE A 107 -7.59 -10.29 2.54
C ILE A 107 -8.84 -9.52 2.19
N ILE A 108 -9.03 -8.39 2.89
CA ILE A 108 -10.02 -7.37 2.50
C ILE A 108 -9.24 -6.11 2.18
N ILE A 109 -9.40 -5.59 0.96
CA ILE A 109 -8.78 -4.35 0.55
C ILE A 109 -9.82 -3.25 0.51
N ALA A 110 -9.53 -2.16 1.23
CA ALA A 110 -10.26 -0.91 1.12
C ALA A 110 -9.37 0.06 0.32
N PRO A 111 -9.61 0.25 -0.97
CA PRO A 111 -8.66 0.97 -1.83
C PRO A 111 -8.59 2.47 -1.54
N GLY A 112 -9.66 3.08 -1.03
CA GLY A 112 -9.64 4.49 -0.69
C GLY A 112 -9.21 5.36 -1.88
N ALA A 113 -8.23 6.23 -1.64
CA ALA A 113 -7.71 7.15 -2.65
C ALA A 113 -7.19 6.45 -3.91
N ALA A 114 -6.72 5.21 -3.79
CA ALA A 114 -6.22 4.46 -4.95
C ALA A 114 -7.30 4.23 -6.01
N SER A 115 -8.56 4.16 -5.61
CA SER A 115 -9.67 3.99 -6.56
C SER A 115 -9.95 5.25 -7.38
N GLU A 116 -9.35 6.38 -7.01
CA GLU A 116 -9.52 7.66 -7.70
C GLU A 116 -8.45 7.93 -8.76
N ILE A 117 -7.49 7.04 -8.92
CA ILE A 117 -6.46 7.18 -9.95
C ILE A 117 -7.14 7.27 -11.31
N SER A 118 -6.75 8.29 -12.09
CA SER A 118 -7.41 8.59 -13.35
C SER A 118 -6.39 8.83 -14.46
N LEU A 119 -6.88 8.89 -15.68
CA LEU A 119 -6.07 9.20 -16.85
C LEU A 119 -5.33 10.53 -16.72
N ASN A 120 -5.96 11.53 -16.06
CA ASN A 120 -5.32 12.81 -15.84
C ASN A 120 -4.05 12.70 -15.00
N ASP A 121 -4.00 11.77 -14.06
CA ASP A 121 -2.82 11.55 -13.23
C ASP A 121 -1.63 11.12 -14.10
N ILE A 122 -1.88 10.36 -15.14
CA ILE A 122 -0.85 9.91 -16.08
C ILE A 122 -0.42 11.09 -16.95
N HIS A 123 -1.35 11.86 -17.50
CA HIS A 123 -1.06 13.00 -18.37
C HIS A 123 -0.28 14.08 -17.65
N ASP A 124 -0.61 14.36 -16.39
CA ASP A 124 0.07 15.38 -15.61
C ASP A 124 1.55 15.04 -15.34
N ASN A 125 1.94 13.79 -15.51
CA ASN A 125 3.25 13.27 -15.17
C ASN A 125 4.00 12.59 -16.33
N SER A 126 3.52 12.75 -17.54
CA SER A 126 4.16 12.17 -18.72
C SER A 126 5.15 13.11 -19.41
#